data_8acbddfa0240eca43dca753622c86d9c
#
_entry.id   8acbddfa0240eca43dca753622c86d9c
#
_cell.length_a   1.000
_cell.length_b   1.000
_cell.length_c   1.000
_cell.angle_alpha   90.00
_cell.angle_beta   90.00
_cell.angle_gamma   90.00
#
_symmetry.space_group_name_H-M   'P 1'
#
loop_
_entity.id
_entity.type
_entity.pdbx_description
1 polymer ?
#
loop_
_entity_poly.entity_id
_entity_poly.type
_entity_poly.pdbx_seq_one_letter_code
_entity_poly.pdbx_strand_id
1 'polypeptide(L)'
;MLELNVKNKLNNFTLEINCNLNSNRIGILGGSGAGKSMILKMIAGIEKPDSGYIKLDGKLLFDSQKKIDIKPQDRHIGYCFQNYALFPHLSVYENIIIGLDNKSKSLADNFLEKFGLTQIKDAKPNRISGGQAARVAMARILIRKPEVLLFDEAFSALDIYLRDHIQEEIASILKDFEGSAVFVSHSRDEIYRLCESMIVIDSGKITNLGNTKEIFKNPKTKNAAILTGCKNISDIRYIDDSTLEALDWGVKLNFSSKLPKGISAIGIRAHDFHPVWGKSEGNIFEFRLKSKAKLPFEDNYYIKTCGGQDITWLVQRDMKELIEKKGLPDFLKVDEKDILLLK
;
A
#
# COMPACT_ATOMS: atom_id res chain seq x y z
N MET A 1 9.05 -8.74 -13.89
CA MET A 1 8.57 -10.00 -13.23
C MET A 1 9.40 -10.25 -11.97
N LEU A 2 8.76 -10.48 -10.81
CA LEU A 2 9.42 -10.71 -9.51
C LEU A 2 9.11 -12.13 -9.01
N GLU A 3 10.14 -12.95 -8.86
CA GLU A 3 10.05 -14.27 -8.21
C GLU A 3 10.88 -14.25 -6.93
N LEU A 4 10.23 -14.44 -5.80
CA LEU A 4 10.85 -14.52 -4.48
C LEU A 4 10.48 -15.84 -3.82
N ASN A 5 11.46 -16.56 -3.37
CA ASN A 5 11.28 -17.64 -2.42
C ASN A 5 12.42 -17.52 -1.41
N VAL A 6 12.20 -16.76 -0.36
CA VAL A 6 13.24 -16.42 0.61
C VAL A 6 12.78 -16.67 2.03
N LYS A 7 13.71 -17.08 2.86
CA LYS A 7 13.55 -17.22 4.29
C LYS A 7 14.67 -16.47 4.99
N ASN A 8 14.30 -15.68 5.98
CA ASN A 8 15.26 -14.91 6.78
C ASN A 8 14.78 -14.82 8.22
N LYS A 9 15.63 -15.24 9.16
CA LYS A 9 15.33 -15.19 10.59
C LYS A 9 15.66 -13.80 11.13
N LEU A 10 14.64 -13.07 11.55
CA LEU A 10 14.77 -11.80 12.24
C LEU A 10 14.66 -12.00 13.76
N ASN A 11 15.03 -11.00 14.54
CA ASN A 11 15.06 -11.12 16.01
C ASN A 11 13.73 -11.61 16.61
N ASN A 12 12.60 -11.13 16.08
CA ASN A 12 11.27 -11.36 16.66
C ASN A 12 10.38 -12.31 15.85
N PHE A 13 10.72 -12.57 14.58
CA PHE A 13 9.93 -13.45 13.70
C PHE A 13 10.78 -13.93 12.53
N THR A 14 10.27 -14.92 11.80
CA THR A 14 10.88 -15.36 10.54
C THR A 14 10.13 -14.77 9.37
N LEU A 15 10.85 -14.05 8.52
CA LEU A 15 10.34 -13.59 7.23
C LEU A 15 10.37 -14.78 6.25
N GLU A 16 9.19 -15.15 5.74
CA GLU A 16 9.02 -16.24 4.80
C GLU A 16 8.14 -15.79 3.63
N ILE A 17 8.79 -15.48 2.52
CA ILE A 17 8.14 -14.90 1.35
C ILE A 17 8.28 -15.86 0.18
N ASN A 18 7.14 -16.30 -0.35
CA ASN A 18 7.07 -17.09 -1.55
C ASN A 18 6.04 -16.47 -2.50
N CYS A 19 6.51 -15.85 -3.58
CA CYS A 19 5.64 -15.23 -4.57
C CYS A 19 6.25 -15.24 -5.97
N ASN A 20 5.34 -15.19 -6.93
CA ASN A 20 5.66 -14.98 -8.34
C ASN A 20 4.66 -13.97 -8.91
N LEU A 21 5.14 -12.79 -9.32
CA LEU A 21 4.34 -11.72 -9.89
C LEU A 21 4.88 -11.32 -11.26
N ASN A 22 3.99 -11.37 -12.25
CA ASN A 22 4.28 -10.90 -13.59
C ASN A 22 3.68 -9.49 -13.78
N SER A 23 4.35 -8.51 -13.23
CA SER A 23 3.92 -7.11 -13.27
C SER A 23 5.15 -6.22 -13.18
N ASN A 24 5.12 -5.05 -13.82
CA ASN A 24 6.22 -4.08 -13.81
C ASN A 24 6.11 -3.11 -12.63
N ARG A 25 4.96 -3.00 -11.99
CA ARG A 25 4.71 -2.10 -10.86
C ARG A 25 4.13 -2.91 -9.71
N ILE A 26 4.96 -3.19 -8.72
CA ILE A 26 4.62 -4.09 -7.61
C ILE A 26 4.62 -3.30 -6.31
N GLY A 27 3.52 -3.39 -5.56
CA GLY A 27 3.39 -2.81 -4.23
C GLY A 27 3.57 -3.85 -3.13
N ILE A 28 4.20 -3.47 -2.03
CA ILE A 28 4.27 -4.27 -0.80
C ILE A 28 3.62 -3.46 0.31
N LEU A 29 2.45 -3.89 0.75
CA LEU A 29 1.67 -3.27 1.81
C LEU A 29 1.72 -4.12 3.09
N GLY A 30 1.79 -3.49 4.24
CA GLY A 30 1.80 -4.20 5.52
C GLY A 30 2.00 -3.24 6.69
N GLY A 31 1.72 -3.70 7.89
CA GLY A 31 1.94 -2.95 9.11
C GLY A 31 3.41 -2.58 9.35
N SER A 32 3.64 -1.67 10.31
CA SER A 32 5.01 -1.37 10.76
C SER A 32 5.67 -2.63 11.32
N GLY A 33 6.93 -2.85 11.00
CA GLY A 33 7.67 -4.03 11.47
C GLY A 33 7.34 -5.35 10.75
N ALA A 34 6.44 -5.38 9.75
CA ALA A 34 6.06 -6.60 9.04
C ALA A 34 7.18 -7.21 8.15
N GLY A 35 8.33 -6.52 7.98
CA GLY A 35 9.47 -7.01 7.19
C GLY A 35 9.56 -6.43 5.78
N LYS A 36 8.75 -5.42 5.42
CA LYS A 36 8.69 -4.83 4.07
C LYS A 36 10.05 -4.32 3.56
N SER A 37 10.71 -3.44 4.32
CA SER A 37 12.02 -2.88 3.95
C SER A 37 13.11 -3.95 3.88
N MET A 38 12.99 -5.03 4.68
CA MET A 38 13.92 -6.16 4.62
C MET A 38 13.84 -6.85 3.25
N ILE A 39 12.65 -7.02 2.70
CA ILE A 39 12.47 -7.59 1.35
C ILE A 39 13.18 -6.74 0.29
N LEU A 40 12.98 -5.42 0.32
CA LEU A 40 13.69 -4.53 -0.62
C LEU A 40 15.20 -4.61 -0.47
N LYS A 41 15.71 -4.63 0.77
CA LYS A 41 17.14 -4.77 1.04
C LYS A 41 17.70 -6.09 0.54
N MET A 42 16.96 -7.19 0.66
CA MET A 42 17.35 -8.48 0.10
C MET A 42 17.35 -8.46 -1.44
N ILE A 43 16.37 -7.84 -2.09
CA ILE A 43 16.34 -7.66 -3.55
C ILE A 43 17.54 -6.82 -3.99
N ALA A 44 17.87 -5.75 -3.27
CA ALA A 44 19.00 -4.90 -3.56
C ALA A 44 20.38 -5.54 -3.27
N GLY A 45 20.40 -6.64 -2.49
CA GLY A 45 21.65 -7.29 -2.03
C GLY A 45 22.34 -6.59 -0.87
N ILE A 46 21.66 -5.65 -0.23
CA ILE A 46 22.13 -4.98 1.00
C ILE A 46 22.08 -5.94 2.18
N GLU A 47 21.02 -6.76 2.21
CA GLU A 47 20.84 -7.84 3.18
C GLU A 47 20.82 -9.18 2.46
N LYS A 48 21.39 -10.21 3.09
CA LYS A 48 21.43 -11.54 2.52
C LYS A 48 20.38 -12.45 3.16
N PRO A 49 19.50 -13.10 2.37
CA PRO A 49 18.59 -14.10 2.90
C PRO A 49 19.34 -15.31 3.49
N ASP A 50 18.77 -15.95 4.53
CA ASP A 50 19.33 -17.19 5.08
C ASP A 50 19.23 -18.35 4.06
N SER A 51 18.13 -18.39 3.29
CA SER A 51 17.91 -19.43 2.28
C SER A 51 16.92 -18.99 1.20
N GLY A 52 16.91 -19.75 0.09
CA GLY A 52 15.99 -19.56 -1.00
C GLY A 52 16.62 -18.89 -2.22
N TYR A 53 15.78 -18.19 -3.04
CA TYR A 53 16.26 -17.50 -4.23
C TYR A 53 15.49 -16.20 -4.48
N ILE A 54 16.13 -15.30 -5.21
CA ILE A 54 15.58 -14.03 -5.71
C ILE A 54 15.84 -13.94 -7.20
N LYS A 55 14.77 -13.83 -7.99
CA LYS A 55 14.87 -13.58 -9.42
C LYS A 55 14.01 -12.39 -9.81
N LEU A 56 14.57 -11.50 -10.62
CA LEU A 56 13.93 -10.24 -11.03
C LEU A 56 14.18 -10.04 -12.53
N ASP A 57 13.12 -9.82 -13.27
CA ASP A 57 13.12 -9.66 -14.74
C ASP A 57 13.93 -10.74 -15.46
N GLY A 58 13.78 -11.99 -15.02
CA GLY A 58 14.49 -13.13 -15.57
C GLY A 58 15.92 -13.34 -15.03
N LYS A 59 16.52 -12.35 -14.34
CA LYS A 59 17.88 -12.41 -13.80
C LYS A 59 17.87 -13.01 -12.39
N LEU A 60 18.67 -14.06 -12.15
CA LEU A 60 18.86 -14.66 -10.83
C LEU A 60 19.85 -13.82 -10.02
N LEU A 61 19.36 -13.15 -8.96
CA LEU A 61 20.16 -12.25 -8.12
C LEU A 61 20.77 -12.94 -6.93
N PHE A 62 20.07 -13.91 -6.38
CA PHE A 62 20.49 -14.72 -5.23
C PHE A 62 19.94 -16.14 -5.34
N ASP A 63 20.74 -17.12 -4.96
CA ASP A 63 20.31 -18.52 -4.81
C ASP A 63 21.23 -19.22 -3.83
N SER A 64 20.70 -19.61 -2.68
CA SER A 64 21.46 -20.25 -1.61
C SER A 64 21.97 -21.65 -1.98
N GLN A 65 21.23 -22.39 -2.81
CA GLN A 65 21.61 -23.74 -3.24
C GLN A 65 22.71 -23.68 -4.31
N LYS A 66 22.59 -22.77 -5.26
CA LYS A 66 23.57 -22.57 -6.34
C LYS A 66 24.76 -21.72 -5.92
N LYS A 67 24.77 -21.21 -4.67
CA LYS A 67 25.80 -20.30 -4.15
C LYS A 67 25.96 -19.03 -5.00
N ILE A 68 24.87 -18.52 -5.57
CA ILE A 68 24.83 -17.29 -6.32
C ILE A 68 24.44 -16.15 -5.37
N ASP A 69 25.22 -15.07 -5.37
CA ASP A 69 24.95 -13.87 -4.58
C ASP A 69 25.58 -12.68 -5.33
N ILE A 70 24.78 -12.05 -6.20
CA ILE A 70 25.23 -10.90 -6.97
C ILE A 70 25.36 -9.70 -6.03
N LYS A 71 26.53 -9.05 -6.07
CA LYS A 71 26.80 -7.87 -5.23
C LYS A 71 25.87 -6.71 -5.58
N PRO A 72 25.51 -5.83 -4.64
CA PRO A 72 24.58 -4.72 -4.87
C PRO A 72 24.91 -3.86 -6.10
N GLN A 73 26.18 -3.54 -6.30
CA GLN A 73 26.62 -2.70 -7.43
C GLN A 73 26.40 -3.37 -8.80
N ASP A 74 26.37 -4.71 -8.86
CA ASP A 74 26.23 -5.49 -10.09
C ASP A 74 24.78 -5.90 -10.38
N ARG A 75 23.84 -5.53 -9.49
CA ARG A 75 22.40 -5.81 -9.68
C ARG A 75 21.69 -4.80 -10.58
N HIS A 76 22.30 -3.67 -10.89
CA HIS A 76 21.72 -2.57 -11.68
C HIS A 76 20.41 -2.04 -11.11
N ILE A 77 20.32 -1.95 -9.79
CA ILE A 77 19.11 -1.53 -9.04
C ILE A 77 19.28 -0.10 -8.55
N GLY A 78 18.27 0.73 -8.80
CA GLY A 78 18.13 2.03 -8.19
C GLY A 78 17.31 1.93 -6.89
N TYR A 79 17.92 2.25 -5.75
CA TYR A 79 17.25 2.19 -4.45
C TYR A 79 16.97 3.59 -3.92
N CYS A 80 15.70 3.92 -3.73
CA CYS A 80 15.25 5.15 -3.09
C CYS A 80 14.93 4.87 -1.61
N PHE A 81 15.78 5.36 -0.72
CA PHE A 81 15.61 5.23 0.72
C PHE A 81 14.57 6.22 1.27
N GLN A 82 13.97 5.90 2.40
CA GLN A 82 12.99 6.73 3.09
C GLN A 82 13.47 8.16 3.38
N ASN A 83 14.75 8.34 3.70
CA ASN A 83 15.39 9.63 3.97
C ASN A 83 16.21 10.15 2.79
N TYR A 84 15.96 9.60 1.58
CA TYR A 84 16.68 9.92 0.32
C TYR A 84 18.19 9.64 0.35
N ALA A 85 18.81 9.44 1.49
CA ALA A 85 20.24 9.18 1.68
C ALA A 85 21.14 10.10 0.83
N LEU A 86 20.86 11.40 0.79
CA LEU A 86 21.71 12.37 0.13
C LEU A 86 22.99 12.57 0.95
N PHE A 87 24.10 12.73 0.25
CA PHE A 87 25.39 13.01 0.89
C PHE A 87 25.41 14.46 1.37
N PRO A 88 25.42 14.73 2.68
CA PRO A 88 25.18 16.06 3.23
C PRO A 88 26.32 17.06 2.94
N HIS A 89 27.50 16.57 2.66
CA HIS A 89 28.68 17.37 2.34
C HIS A 89 28.82 17.71 0.86
N LEU A 90 28.04 17.04 -0.01
CA LEU A 90 28.01 17.27 -1.45
C LEU A 90 26.88 18.21 -1.85
N SER A 91 27.09 19.00 -2.91
CA SER A 91 26.04 19.79 -3.54
C SER A 91 25.00 18.92 -4.24
N VAL A 92 23.89 19.51 -4.69
CA VAL A 92 22.88 18.85 -5.53
C VAL A 92 23.52 18.25 -6.78
N TYR A 93 24.35 19.04 -7.49
CA TYR A 93 25.07 18.57 -8.67
C TYR A 93 25.96 17.37 -8.36
N GLU A 94 26.78 17.47 -7.32
CA GLU A 94 27.69 16.39 -6.90
C GLU A 94 26.92 15.13 -6.45
N ASN A 95 25.79 15.28 -5.77
CA ASN A 95 24.92 14.17 -5.41
C ASN A 95 24.39 13.42 -6.65
N ILE A 96 24.03 14.15 -7.72
CA ILE A 96 23.50 13.54 -8.94
C ILE A 96 24.58 12.74 -9.67
N ILE A 97 25.78 13.30 -9.79
CA ILE A 97 26.85 12.68 -10.60
C ILE A 97 27.72 11.69 -9.83
N ILE A 98 27.53 11.56 -8.51
CA ILE A 98 28.35 10.64 -7.70
C ILE A 98 28.20 9.21 -8.19
N GLY A 99 29.34 8.54 -8.38
CA GLY A 99 29.37 7.16 -8.86
C GLY A 99 29.10 6.97 -10.36
N LEU A 100 29.11 8.05 -11.15
CA LEU A 100 29.22 7.93 -12.61
C LEU A 100 30.70 7.75 -13.00
N ASP A 101 30.98 6.74 -13.80
CA ASP A 101 32.34 6.45 -14.29
C ASP A 101 32.82 7.57 -15.21
N ASN A 102 31.97 8.06 -16.13
CA ASN A 102 32.18 9.21 -16.97
C ASN A 102 31.28 10.36 -16.50
N LYS A 103 31.82 11.35 -15.83
CA LYS A 103 31.14 12.56 -15.36
C LYS A 103 30.80 13.48 -16.53
N SER A 104 29.91 13.03 -17.41
CA SER A 104 29.41 13.85 -18.53
C SER A 104 28.63 15.03 -17.97
N LYS A 105 29.19 16.24 -18.11
CA LYS A 105 28.57 17.48 -17.67
C LYS A 105 27.22 17.69 -18.39
N SER A 106 27.14 17.42 -19.69
CA SER A 106 25.92 17.57 -20.48
C SER A 106 24.80 16.66 -19.98
N LEU A 107 25.12 15.40 -19.57
CA LEU A 107 24.14 14.48 -19.00
C LEU A 107 23.62 14.99 -17.66
N ALA A 108 24.49 15.49 -16.80
CA ALA A 108 24.11 16.05 -15.51
C ALA A 108 23.25 17.32 -15.68
N ASP A 109 23.60 18.21 -16.58
CA ASP A 109 22.84 19.42 -16.86
C ASP A 109 21.43 19.08 -17.39
N ASN A 110 21.27 18.08 -18.25
CA ASN A 110 19.98 17.58 -18.73
C ASN A 110 19.11 17.03 -17.57
N PHE A 111 19.72 16.31 -16.63
CA PHE A 111 18.99 15.81 -15.46
C PHE A 111 18.61 16.93 -14.50
N LEU A 112 19.47 17.91 -14.29
CA LEU A 112 19.13 19.11 -13.50
C LEU A 112 17.94 19.86 -14.08
N GLU A 113 17.91 20.04 -15.40
CA GLU A 113 16.80 20.69 -16.09
C GLU A 113 15.52 19.87 -16.00
N LYS A 114 15.58 18.57 -16.35
CA LYS A 114 14.44 17.62 -16.32
C LYS A 114 13.77 17.56 -14.95
N PHE A 115 14.54 17.67 -13.86
CA PHE A 115 14.03 17.61 -12.48
C PHE A 115 13.82 19.00 -11.84
N GLY A 116 14.00 20.10 -12.60
CA GLY A 116 13.80 21.47 -12.10
C GLY A 116 14.79 21.87 -10.99
N LEU A 117 16.03 21.36 -11.06
CA LEU A 117 17.08 21.52 -10.04
C LEU A 117 18.19 22.51 -10.42
N THR A 118 18.14 23.09 -11.61
CA THR A 118 19.22 23.94 -12.17
C THR A 118 19.56 25.11 -11.26
N GLN A 119 18.54 25.78 -10.67
CA GLN A 119 18.75 26.96 -9.82
C GLN A 119 19.38 26.64 -8.47
N ILE A 120 19.29 25.37 -8.02
CA ILE A 120 19.80 24.93 -6.72
C ILE A 120 20.97 23.95 -6.85
N LYS A 121 21.60 23.83 -8.02
CA LYS A 121 22.64 22.85 -8.31
C LYS A 121 23.84 22.91 -7.33
N ASP A 122 24.17 24.09 -6.84
CA ASP A 122 25.28 24.33 -5.92
C ASP A 122 24.87 24.28 -4.43
N ALA A 123 23.57 24.16 -4.16
CA ALA A 123 23.06 24.05 -2.79
C ALA A 123 23.39 22.69 -2.17
N LYS A 124 23.52 22.65 -0.84
CA LYS A 124 23.69 21.42 -0.06
C LYS A 124 22.32 20.87 0.41
N PRO A 125 22.22 19.58 0.73
CA PRO A 125 20.96 18.94 1.15
C PRO A 125 20.24 19.61 2.33
N ASN A 126 20.97 20.24 3.24
CA ASN A 126 20.39 20.97 4.37
C ASN A 126 19.79 22.34 4.02
N ARG A 127 19.88 22.77 2.77
CA ARG A 127 19.35 24.05 2.25
C ARG A 127 18.27 23.87 1.20
N ILE A 128 17.78 22.66 0.99
CA ILE A 128 16.75 22.34 0.00
C ILE A 128 15.50 21.79 0.70
N SER A 129 14.33 21.95 0.06
CA SER A 129 13.08 21.39 0.58
C SER A 129 13.02 19.86 0.45
N GLY A 130 12.11 19.21 1.19
CA GLY A 130 11.91 17.77 1.08
C GLY A 130 11.59 17.30 -0.34
N GLY A 131 10.78 18.04 -1.10
CA GLY A 131 10.47 17.73 -2.50
C GLY A 131 11.66 17.89 -3.42
N GLN A 132 12.49 18.93 -3.20
CA GLN A 132 13.74 19.07 -3.92
C GLN A 132 14.71 17.91 -3.61
N ALA A 133 14.79 17.49 -2.35
CA ALA A 133 15.60 16.34 -1.94
C ALA A 133 15.12 15.03 -2.62
N ALA A 134 13.80 14.82 -2.71
CA ALA A 134 13.23 13.69 -3.43
C ALA A 134 13.61 13.70 -4.92
N ARG A 135 13.51 14.85 -5.59
CA ARG A 135 13.92 15.02 -7.00
C ARG A 135 15.42 14.78 -7.20
N VAL A 136 16.26 15.25 -6.30
CA VAL A 136 17.71 15.00 -6.33
C VAL A 136 17.99 13.50 -6.21
N ALA A 137 17.34 12.81 -5.29
CA ALA A 137 17.49 11.36 -5.12
C ALA A 137 17.06 10.61 -6.38
N MET A 138 15.93 10.99 -6.99
CA MET A 138 15.46 10.39 -8.24
C MET A 138 16.41 10.65 -9.40
N ALA A 139 16.89 11.89 -9.57
CA ALA A 139 17.87 12.22 -10.59
C ALA A 139 19.16 11.39 -10.43
N ARG A 140 19.68 11.28 -9.19
CA ARG A 140 20.87 10.47 -8.85
C ARG A 140 20.68 8.98 -9.19
N ILE A 141 19.49 8.45 -8.97
CA ILE A 141 19.17 7.04 -9.26
C ILE A 141 19.05 6.83 -10.78
N LEU A 142 18.26 7.65 -11.45
CA LEU A 142 17.90 7.46 -12.87
C LEU A 142 19.04 7.78 -13.83
N ILE A 143 19.94 8.69 -13.47
CA ILE A 143 21.11 9.03 -14.31
C ILE A 143 22.02 7.81 -14.56
N ARG A 144 21.98 6.82 -13.67
CA ARG A 144 22.71 5.55 -13.78
C ARG A 144 22.02 4.51 -14.64
N LYS A 145 20.83 4.81 -15.20
CA LYS A 145 20.02 3.92 -16.03
C LYS A 145 19.80 2.55 -15.37
N PRO A 146 19.18 2.50 -14.17
CA PRO A 146 18.91 1.23 -13.51
C PRO A 146 17.93 0.39 -14.33
N GLU A 147 18.02 -0.94 -14.20
CA GLU A 147 17.06 -1.88 -14.75
C GLU A 147 15.80 -2.00 -13.87
N VAL A 148 15.95 -1.73 -12.56
CA VAL A 148 14.89 -1.84 -11.56
C VAL A 148 14.96 -0.68 -10.58
N LEU A 149 13.79 -0.22 -10.13
CA LEU A 149 13.64 0.81 -9.10
C LEU A 149 13.00 0.21 -7.84
N LEU A 150 13.60 0.47 -6.68
CA LEU A 150 13.06 0.10 -5.38
C LEU A 150 12.78 1.37 -4.56
N PHE A 151 11.55 1.50 -4.07
CA PHE A 151 11.08 2.63 -3.25
C PHE A 151 10.75 2.15 -1.85
N ASP A 152 11.58 2.51 -0.87
CA ASP A 152 11.40 2.15 0.54
C ASP A 152 10.78 3.33 1.29
N GLU A 153 9.45 3.36 1.40
CA GLU A 153 8.67 4.43 2.04
C GLU A 153 9.08 5.85 1.59
N ALA A 154 9.43 5.99 0.31
CA ALA A 154 10.10 7.17 -0.24
C ALA A 154 9.30 8.48 -0.12
N PHE A 155 7.99 8.41 0.13
CA PHE A 155 7.12 9.59 0.25
C PHE A 155 6.68 9.87 1.69
N SER A 156 7.07 9.04 2.66
CA SER A 156 6.58 9.14 4.04
C SER A 156 7.04 10.41 4.76
N ALA A 157 8.20 10.95 4.41
CA ALA A 157 8.78 12.15 5.00
C ALA A 157 8.24 13.48 4.41
N LEU A 158 7.38 13.41 3.37
CA LEU A 158 6.82 14.59 2.72
C LEU A 158 5.48 14.99 3.37
N ASP A 159 5.21 16.30 3.42
CA ASP A 159 3.86 16.80 3.72
C ASP A 159 2.85 16.36 2.64
N ILE A 160 1.56 16.39 2.98
CA ILE A 160 0.50 15.82 2.14
C ILE A 160 0.47 16.44 0.73
N TYR A 161 0.56 17.76 0.63
CA TYR A 161 0.48 18.46 -0.65
C TYR A 161 1.68 18.13 -1.55
N LEU A 162 2.88 18.17 -0.97
CA LEU A 162 4.11 17.87 -1.69
C LEU A 162 4.19 16.38 -2.10
N ARG A 163 3.67 15.50 -1.26
CA ARG A 163 3.60 14.06 -1.51
C ARG A 163 2.78 13.75 -2.77
N ASP A 164 1.58 14.30 -2.89
CA ASP A 164 0.72 14.07 -4.05
C ASP A 164 1.40 14.54 -5.34
N HIS A 165 2.02 15.72 -5.31
CA HIS A 165 2.72 16.26 -6.46
C HIS A 165 3.94 15.41 -6.88
N ILE A 166 4.77 15.00 -5.92
CA ILE A 166 5.92 14.13 -6.20
C ILE A 166 5.50 12.74 -6.69
N GLN A 167 4.40 12.20 -6.17
CA GLN A 167 3.85 10.93 -6.68
C GLN A 167 3.39 11.04 -8.13
N GLU A 168 2.77 12.15 -8.53
CA GLU A 168 2.39 12.40 -9.92
C GLU A 168 3.62 12.51 -10.84
N GLU A 169 4.65 13.24 -10.41
CA GLU A 169 5.91 13.32 -11.15
C GLU A 169 6.55 11.94 -11.33
N ILE A 170 6.62 11.14 -10.27
CA ILE A 170 7.17 9.78 -10.33
C ILE A 170 6.30 8.87 -11.21
N ALA A 171 4.97 8.95 -11.10
CA ALA A 171 4.08 8.20 -11.97
C ALA A 171 4.32 8.54 -13.45
N SER A 172 4.57 9.82 -13.77
CA SER A 172 4.93 10.25 -15.13
C SER A 172 6.28 9.65 -15.58
N ILE A 173 7.30 9.71 -14.75
CA ILE A 173 8.62 9.12 -15.05
C ILE A 173 8.51 7.61 -15.28
N LEU A 174 7.69 6.93 -14.48
CA LEU A 174 7.50 5.48 -14.57
C LEU A 174 6.76 5.05 -15.83
N LYS A 175 5.97 5.92 -16.49
CA LYS A 175 5.34 5.60 -17.77
C LYS A 175 6.37 5.30 -18.87
N ASP A 176 7.48 6.06 -18.85
CA ASP A 176 8.56 5.95 -19.82
C ASP A 176 9.67 4.97 -19.36
N PHE A 177 9.56 4.46 -18.13
CA PHE A 177 10.53 3.54 -17.58
C PHE A 177 10.20 2.10 -17.96
N GLU A 178 11.04 1.48 -18.78
CA GLU A 178 10.83 0.11 -19.30
C GLU A 178 11.06 -0.98 -18.26
N GLY A 179 11.81 -0.69 -17.19
CA GLY A 179 12.13 -1.64 -16.12
C GLY A 179 11.00 -1.84 -15.10
N SER A 180 11.25 -2.70 -14.13
CA SER A 180 10.34 -2.95 -13.01
C SER A 180 10.53 -1.94 -11.88
N ALA A 181 9.44 -1.63 -11.16
CA ALA A 181 9.50 -0.85 -9.93
C ALA A 181 8.76 -1.55 -8.79
N VAL A 182 9.40 -1.61 -7.61
CA VAL A 182 8.82 -2.20 -6.39
C VAL A 182 8.70 -1.11 -5.33
N PHE A 183 7.50 -0.95 -4.80
CA PHE A 183 7.14 0.05 -3.80
C PHE A 183 6.84 -0.61 -2.46
N VAL A 184 7.52 -0.20 -1.43
CA VAL A 184 7.14 -0.49 -0.05
C VAL A 184 6.48 0.75 0.53
N SER A 185 5.26 0.61 1.01
CA SER A 185 4.53 1.70 1.66
C SER A 185 3.61 1.17 2.76
N HIS A 186 3.29 2.05 3.72
CA HIS A 186 2.16 1.89 4.62
C HIS A 186 0.93 2.69 4.14
N SER A 187 1.06 3.48 3.08
CA SER A 187 -0.04 4.21 2.43
C SER A 187 -0.71 3.34 1.37
N ARG A 188 -1.96 2.98 1.63
CA ARG A 188 -2.79 2.24 0.69
C ARG A 188 -3.02 3.02 -0.61
N ASP A 189 -3.13 4.35 -0.52
CA ASP A 189 -3.43 5.23 -1.65
C ASP A 189 -2.24 5.30 -2.62
N GLU A 190 -1.00 5.27 -2.09
CA GLU A 190 0.22 5.15 -2.90
C GLU A 190 0.24 3.85 -3.69
N ILE A 191 0.00 2.71 -3.02
CA ILE A 191 -0.01 1.39 -3.66
C ILE A 191 -1.12 1.31 -4.71
N TYR A 192 -2.32 1.82 -4.39
CA TYR A 192 -3.45 1.84 -5.32
C TYR A 192 -3.16 2.65 -6.59
N ARG A 193 -2.49 3.80 -6.44
CA ARG A 193 -2.17 4.75 -7.53
C ARG A 193 -1.02 4.26 -8.41
N LEU A 194 0.04 3.68 -7.80
CA LEU A 194 1.32 3.44 -8.47
C LEU A 194 1.55 1.99 -8.88
N CYS A 195 0.80 1.02 -8.32
CA CYS A 195 1.09 -0.40 -8.47
C CYS A 195 -0.03 -1.18 -9.15
N GLU A 196 0.33 -2.00 -10.12
CA GLU A 196 -0.58 -2.91 -10.84
C GLU A 196 -0.89 -4.16 -10.03
N SER A 197 0.12 -4.67 -9.34
CA SER A 197 0.03 -5.84 -8.46
C SER A 197 0.55 -5.50 -7.07
N MET A 198 0.05 -6.21 -6.07
CA MET A 198 0.51 -6.00 -4.70
C MET A 198 0.66 -7.29 -3.91
N ILE A 199 1.51 -7.21 -2.91
CA ILE A 199 1.72 -8.21 -1.87
C ILE A 199 1.27 -7.57 -0.56
N VAL A 200 0.40 -8.23 0.18
CA VAL A 200 0.06 -7.86 1.56
C VAL A 200 0.82 -8.76 2.51
N ILE A 201 1.55 -8.16 3.44
CA ILE A 201 2.40 -8.87 4.39
C ILE A 201 1.92 -8.61 5.81
N ASP A 202 1.87 -9.68 6.58
CA ASP A 202 1.66 -9.64 8.01
C ASP A 202 2.62 -10.59 8.72
N SER A 203 3.29 -10.09 9.77
CA SER A 203 4.18 -10.89 10.62
C SER A 203 5.16 -11.77 9.84
N GLY A 204 5.72 -11.21 8.75
CA GLY A 204 6.72 -11.87 7.91
C GLY A 204 6.17 -12.88 6.89
N LYS A 205 4.86 -12.97 6.71
CA LYS A 205 4.22 -13.86 5.73
C LYS A 205 3.31 -13.11 4.78
N ILE A 206 3.15 -13.65 3.58
CA ILE A 206 2.19 -13.14 2.61
C ILE A 206 0.78 -13.57 3.04
N THR A 207 -0.11 -12.61 3.20
CA THR A 207 -1.53 -12.84 3.50
C THR A 207 -2.41 -12.64 2.28
N ASN A 208 -1.97 -11.81 1.33
CA ASN A 208 -2.65 -11.60 0.05
C ASN A 208 -1.64 -11.27 -1.05
N LEU A 209 -1.95 -11.71 -2.27
CA LEU A 209 -1.09 -11.54 -3.45
C LEU A 209 -1.96 -11.45 -4.70
N GLY A 210 -1.70 -10.49 -5.58
CA GLY A 210 -2.38 -10.39 -6.86
C GLY A 210 -2.55 -8.96 -7.39
N ASN A 211 -3.52 -8.78 -8.29
CA ASN A 211 -3.85 -7.47 -8.84
C ASN A 211 -4.29 -6.50 -7.74
N THR A 212 -3.77 -5.29 -7.77
CA THR A 212 -4.02 -4.28 -6.73
C THR A 212 -5.50 -3.95 -6.60
N LYS A 213 -6.18 -3.66 -7.72
CA LYS A 213 -7.61 -3.27 -7.70
C LYS A 213 -8.51 -4.40 -7.21
N GLU A 214 -8.19 -5.65 -7.57
CA GLU A 214 -8.93 -6.83 -7.10
C GLU A 214 -8.75 -7.05 -5.59
N ILE A 215 -7.52 -6.88 -5.06
CA ILE A 215 -7.30 -6.99 -3.61
C ILE A 215 -8.02 -5.87 -2.84
N PHE A 216 -8.03 -4.65 -3.39
CA PHE A 216 -8.81 -3.56 -2.79
C PHE A 216 -10.31 -3.82 -2.84
N LYS A 217 -10.82 -4.37 -3.94
CA LYS A 217 -12.24 -4.69 -4.10
C LYS A 217 -12.66 -5.87 -3.21
N ASN A 218 -11.86 -6.92 -3.19
CA ASN A 218 -12.17 -8.18 -2.50
C ASN A 218 -10.94 -8.73 -1.75
N PRO A 219 -10.56 -8.13 -0.61
CA PRO A 219 -9.53 -8.66 0.26
C PRO A 219 -9.97 -10.01 0.84
N LYS A 220 -9.08 -11.00 0.82
CA LYS A 220 -9.41 -12.36 1.25
C LYS A 220 -9.17 -12.61 2.74
N THR A 221 -8.48 -11.70 3.41
CA THR A 221 -8.09 -11.84 4.82
C THR A 221 -8.45 -10.59 5.63
N LYS A 222 -8.65 -10.76 6.96
CA LYS A 222 -8.90 -9.63 7.87
C LYS A 222 -7.82 -8.56 7.76
N ASN A 223 -6.55 -8.96 7.75
CA ASN A 223 -5.42 -8.04 7.65
C ASN A 223 -5.44 -7.24 6.33
N ALA A 224 -5.67 -7.90 5.19
CA ALA A 224 -5.78 -7.21 3.91
C ALA A 224 -6.99 -6.26 3.87
N ALA A 225 -8.12 -6.63 4.46
CA ALA A 225 -9.29 -5.76 4.57
C ALA A 225 -8.98 -4.49 5.37
N ILE A 226 -8.34 -4.62 6.53
CA ILE A 226 -7.91 -3.48 7.37
C ILE A 226 -6.96 -2.57 6.59
N LEU A 227 -5.91 -3.14 6.01
CA LEU A 227 -4.88 -2.39 5.28
C LEU A 227 -5.43 -1.70 4.04
N THR A 228 -6.45 -2.26 3.39
CA THR A 228 -7.15 -1.62 2.26
C THR A 228 -8.30 -0.71 2.70
N GLY A 229 -8.46 -0.46 4.00
CA GLY A 229 -9.34 0.58 4.55
C GLY A 229 -10.71 0.13 5.00
N CYS A 230 -10.97 -1.16 5.18
CA CYS A 230 -12.16 -1.64 5.84
C CYS A 230 -12.08 -1.33 7.35
N LYS A 231 -13.01 -0.53 7.85
CA LYS A 231 -13.06 -0.12 9.27
C LYS A 231 -13.94 -1.03 10.12
N ASN A 232 -14.93 -1.68 9.51
CA ASN A 232 -15.87 -2.51 10.22
C ASN A 232 -15.60 -3.97 9.86
N ILE A 233 -15.19 -4.76 10.84
CA ILE A 233 -14.94 -6.19 10.71
C ILE A 233 -15.62 -6.88 11.90
N SER A 234 -16.28 -7.99 11.64
CA SER A 234 -16.90 -8.82 12.65
C SER A 234 -16.54 -10.28 12.45
N ASP A 235 -16.29 -10.98 13.53
CA ASP A 235 -16.29 -12.44 13.54
C ASP A 235 -17.67 -12.98 13.23
N ILE A 236 -17.76 -14.20 12.70
CA ILE A 236 -19.02 -14.76 12.24
C ILE A 236 -19.34 -16.12 12.86
N ARG A 237 -20.63 -16.44 12.81
CA ARG A 237 -21.16 -17.78 13.00
C ARG A 237 -22.10 -18.12 11.83
N TYR A 238 -21.89 -19.28 11.20
CA TYR A 238 -22.84 -19.79 10.20
C TYR A 238 -24.14 -20.19 10.89
N ILE A 239 -25.28 -19.73 10.38
CA ILE A 239 -26.61 -20.16 10.80
C ILE A 239 -27.06 -21.30 9.88
N ASP A 240 -26.94 -21.08 8.57
CA ASP A 240 -27.21 -22.06 7.51
C ASP A 240 -26.28 -21.83 6.30
N ASP A 241 -26.58 -22.45 5.15
CA ASP A 241 -25.75 -22.38 3.94
C ASP A 241 -25.75 -20.98 3.29
N SER A 242 -26.70 -20.11 3.61
CA SER A 242 -26.87 -18.77 3.01
C SER A 242 -27.02 -17.65 4.04
N THR A 243 -26.98 -17.97 5.33
CA THR A 243 -27.15 -17.00 6.42
C THR A 243 -26.00 -17.10 7.42
N LEU A 244 -25.48 -15.97 7.81
CA LEU A 244 -24.50 -15.87 8.89
C LEU A 244 -24.88 -14.80 9.90
N GLU A 245 -24.34 -14.91 11.10
CA GLU A 245 -24.46 -13.91 12.14
C GLU A 245 -23.09 -13.22 12.31
N ALA A 246 -23.09 -11.89 12.21
CA ALA A 246 -21.98 -11.04 12.56
C ALA A 246 -21.96 -10.87 14.09
N LEU A 247 -21.09 -11.61 14.77
CA LEU A 247 -21.12 -11.76 16.23
C LEU A 247 -20.89 -10.44 16.97
N ASP A 248 -19.91 -9.65 16.48
CA ASP A 248 -19.55 -8.38 17.12
C ASP A 248 -20.63 -7.31 16.96
N TRP A 249 -21.49 -7.46 15.95
CA TRP A 249 -22.58 -6.52 15.66
C TRP A 249 -23.94 -7.03 16.09
N GLY A 250 -24.08 -8.36 16.32
CA GLY A 250 -25.36 -9.00 16.67
C GLY A 250 -26.38 -8.94 15.52
N VAL A 251 -25.91 -8.98 14.27
CA VAL A 251 -26.74 -8.82 13.07
C VAL A 251 -26.68 -10.07 12.21
N LYS A 252 -27.86 -10.55 11.77
CA LYS A 252 -27.94 -11.63 10.78
C LYS A 252 -27.88 -11.05 9.37
N LEU A 253 -27.10 -11.70 8.52
CA LEU A 253 -26.90 -11.32 7.13
C LEU A 253 -27.27 -12.49 6.23
N ASN A 254 -28.07 -12.17 5.21
CA ASN A 254 -28.60 -13.15 4.26
C ASN A 254 -27.94 -12.96 2.90
N PHE A 255 -27.64 -14.06 2.24
CA PHE A 255 -27.00 -14.12 0.94
C PHE A 255 -27.88 -14.89 -0.04
N SER A 256 -27.90 -14.43 -1.29
CA SER A 256 -28.67 -15.06 -2.37
C SER A 256 -28.08 -16.39 -2.83
N SER A 257 -26.77 -16.61 -2.54
CA SER A 257 -26.04 -17.81 -2.91
C SER A 257 -25.45 -18.50 -1.69
N LYS A 258 -25.05 -19.77 -1.88
CA LYS A 258 -24.38 -20.54 -0.83
C LYS A 258 -23.03 -19.91 -0.46
N LEU A 259 -22.83 -19.71 0.83
CA LEU A 259 -21.61 -19.15 1.39
C LEU A 259 -20.41 -20.10 1.22
N PRO A 260 -19.23 -19.57 0.85
CA PRO A 260 -18.01 -20.35 0.82
C PRO A 260 -17.65 -20.88 2.20
N LYS A 261 -17.09 -22.09 2.25
CA LYS A 261 -16.57 -22.66 3.51
C LYS A 261 -15.26 -21.97 3.91
N GLY A 262 -15.02 -21.89 5.24
CA GLY A 262 -13.75 -21.39 5.79
C GLY A 262 -13.64 -19.87 5.88
N ILE A 263 -14.76 -19.16 5.81
CA ILE A 263 -14.82 -17.75 6.21
C ILE A 263 -14.81 -17.70 7.74
N SER A 264 -14.03 -16.80 8.30
CA SER A 264 -13.92 -16.56 9.75
C SER A 264 -14.48 -15.21 10.17
N ALA A 265 -14.57 -14.25 9.23
CA ALA A 265 -15.11 -12.92 9.48
C ALA A 265 -15.74 -12.32 8.23
N ILE A 266 -16.45 -11.22 8.46
CA ILE A 266 -16.93 -10.33 7.41
C ILE A 266 -16.40 -8.92 7.62
N GLY A 267 -16.34 -8.17 6.53
CA GLY A 267 -16.02 -6.74 6.55
C GLY A 267 -17.04 -5.93 5.79
N ILE A 268 -17.32 -4.71 6.26
CA ILE A 268 -18.15 -3.74 5.55
C ILE A 268 -17.39 -2.40 5.55
N ARG A 269 -17.21 -1.79 4.39
CA ARG A 269 -16.56 -0.49 4.33
C ARG A 269 -17.49 0.58 4.87
N ALA A 270 -16.94 1.59 5.50
CA ALA A 270 -17.73 2.62 6.18
C ALA A 270 -18.64 3.43 5.24
N HIS A 271 -18.34 3.46 3.94
CA HIS A 271 -19.13 4.15 2.91
C HIS A 271 -20.16 3.26 2.21
N ASP A 272 -20.19 1.94 2.48
CA ASP A 272 -21.11 1.00 1.84
C ASP A 272 -22.45 0.87 2.60
N PHE A 273 -22.63 1.65 3.67
CA PHE A 273 -23.91 1.71 4.38
C PHE A 273 -24.84 2.72 3.72
N HIS A 274 -26.01 2.26 3.32
CA HIS A 274 -27.07 3.06 2.72
C HIS A 274 -28.16 3.37 3.74
N PRO A 275 -28.45 4.64 4.05
CA PRO A 275 -29.51 5.00 4.99
C PRO A 275 -30.90 4.73 4.40
N VAL A 276 -31.80 4.23 5.24
CA VAL A 276 -33.18 3.91 4.87
C VAL A 276 -34.15 4.56 5.87
N TRP A 277 -35.14 5.27 5.33
CA TRP A 277 -36.29 5.80 6.07
C TRP A 277 -37.53 4.99 5.72
N GLY A 278 -38.15 4.41 6.72
CA GLY A 278 -39.31 3.51 6.57
C GLY A 278 -38.94 2.03 6.41
N LYS A 279 -39.93 1.23 5.99
CA LYS A 279 -39.76 -0.23 5.85
C LYS A 279 -38.76 -0.57 4.74
N SER A 280 -37.88 -1.52 4.99
CA SER A 280 -36.91 -2.06 4.03
C SER A 280 -36.71 -3.55 4.27
N GLU A 281 -36.27 -4.24 3.22
CA GLU A 281 -35.91 -5.66 3.26
C GLU A 281 -34.45 -5.86 2.90
N GLY A 282 -33.86 -7.00 3.28
CA GLY A 282 -32.47 -7.37 3.02
C GLY A 282 -31.59 -7.24 4.24
N ASN A 283 -30.31 -7.00 4.03
CA ASN A 283 -29.33 -6.85 5.11
C ASN A 283 -29.43 -5.48 5.74
N ILE A 284 -30.29 -5.34 6.74
CA ILE A 284 -30.57 -4.10 7.46
C ILE A 284 -29.97 -4.15 8.87
N PHE A 285 -29.53 -2.97 9.32
CA PHE A 285 -28.94 -2.75 10.64
C PHE A 285 -29.82 -1.77 11.41
N GLU A 286 -30.48 -2.26 12.45
CA GLU A 286 -31.03 -1.41 13.49
C GLU A 286 -29.90 -0.82 14.33
N PHE A 287 -29.92 0.47 14.56
CA PHE A 287 -28.83 1.10 15.24
C PHE A 287 -29.26 2.24 16.18
N ARG A 288 -28.35 2.57 17.08
CA ARG A 288 -28.40 3.81 17.86
C ARG A 288 -27.12 4.62 17.59
N LEU A 289 -27.30 5.90 17.35
CA LEU A 289 -26.15 6.79 17.18
C LEU A 289 -25.45 6.96 18.55
N LYS A 290 -24.15 6.65 18.60
CA LYS A 290 -23.30 6.82 19.77
C LYS A 290 -22.64 8.21 19.78
N SER A 291 -21.99 8.56 18.69
CA SER A 291 -21.26 9.83 18.53
C SER A 291 -21.02 10.17 17.07
N LYS A 292 -20.65 11.41 16.82
CA LYS A 292 -20.28 11.91 15.49
C LYS A 292 -18.91 12.60 15.58
N ALA A 293 -18.03 12.31 14.61
CA ALA A 293 -16.82 13.08 14.38
C ALA A 293 -16.96 13.84 13.08
N LYS A 294 -16.98 15.17 13.17
CA LYS A 294 -17.08 16.05 11.99
C LYS A 294 -15.71 16.19 11.35
N LEU A 295 -15.63 15.93 10.06
CA LEU A 295 -14.45 16.13 9.23
C LEU A 295 -14.77 17.15 8.13
N PRO A 296 -13.75 17.73 7.46
CA PRO A 296 -13.97 18.80 6.48
C PRO A 296 -14.90 18.42 5.32
N PHE A 297 -14.85 17.18 4.83
CA PHE A 297 -15.56 16.73 3.64
C PHE A 297 -16.56 15.61 3.89
N GLU A 298 -16.49 14.96 5.06
CA GLU A 298 -17.30 13.81 5.45
C GLU A 298 -17.44 13.79 6.97
N ASP A 299 -18.49 13.15 7.48
CA ASP A 299 -18.66 12.92 8.92
C ASP A 299 -18.54 11.42 9.19
N ASN A 300 -17.83 11.03 10.26
CA ASN A 300 -17.86 9.65 10.76
C ASN A 300 -18.94 9.55 11.84
N TYR A 301 -19.95 8.71 11.59
CA TYR A 301 -20.97 8.36 12.56
C TYR A 301 -20.59 7.02 13.19
N TYR A 302 -20.41 7.04 14.50
CA TYR A 302 -20.19 5.81 15.28
C TYR A 302 -21.54 5.35 15.80
N ILE A 303 -21.96 4.16 15.37
CA ILE A 303 -23.26 3.59 15.68
C ILE A 303 -23.11 2.29 16.46
N LYS A 304 -24.10 1.99 17.28
CA LYS A 304 -24.24 0.72 17.99
C LYS A 304 -25.44 -0.04 17.47
N THR A 305 -25.25 -1.34 17.26
CA THR A 305 -26.27 -2.34 17.01
C THR A 305 -26.56 -3.15 18.27
N CYS A 306 -27.21 -4.29 18.17
CA CYS A 306 -27.43 -5.21 19.31
C CYS A 306 -26.14 -5.85 19.82
N GLY A 307 -25.06 -5.86 19.03
CA GLY A 307 -23.72 -6.34 19.41
C GLY A 307 -22.92 -5.33 20.23
N GLY A 308 -21.74 -5.76 20.66
CA GLY A 308 -20.88 -4.97 21.56
C GLY A 308 -20.02 -3.93 20.87
N GLN A 309 -19.59 -4.17 19.61
CA GLN A 309 -18.69 -3.30 18.87
C GLN A 309 -19.42 -2.14 18.18
N ASP A 310 -18.72 -1.00 18.11
CA ASP A 310 -19.19 0.14 17.36
C ASP A 310 -18.94 -0.08 15.86
N ILE A 311 -19.87 0.35 15.02
CA ILE A 311 -19.74 0.39 13.57
C ILE A 311 -19.46 1.84 13.16
N THR A 312 -18.51 2.04 12.28
CA THR A 312 -18.24 3.33 11.65
C THR A 312 -19.06 3.42 10.36
N TRP A 313 -19.95 4.41 10.28
CA TRP A 313 -20.64 4.80 9.06
C TRP A 313 -20.10 6.14 8.59
N LEU A 314 -19.61 6.18 7.35
CA LEU A 314 -19.08 7.37 6.72
C LEU A 314 -20.21 8.09 5.97
N VAL A 315 -20.51 9.33 6.37
CA VAL A 315 -21.56 10.16 5.81
C VAL A 315 -20.95 11.24 4.95
N GLN A 316 -21.12 11.10 3.63
CA GLN A 316 -20.71 12.12 2.66
C GLN A 316 -21.61 13.35 2.72
N ARG A 317 -21.16 14.45 2.10
CA ARG A 317 -21.82 15.76 2.17
C ARG A 317 -23.29 15.72 1.77
N ASP A 318 -23.60 15.12 0.62
CA ASP A 318 -24.97 15.01 0.10
C ASP A 318 -25.89 14.25 1.06
N MET A 319 -25.35 13.18 1.65
CA MET A 319 -26.05 12.40 2.64
C MET A 319 -26.30 13.16 3.94
N LYS A 320 -25.34 14.00 4.33
CA LYS A 320 -25.48 14.86 5.52
C LYS A 320 -26.64 15.85 5.37
N GLU A 321 -26.77 16.50 4.22
CA GLU A 321 -27.87 17.39 3.91
C GLU A 321 -29.23 16.66 3.97
N LEU A 322 -29.25 15.41 3.50
CA LEU A 322 -30.46 14.58 3.57
C LEU A 322 -30.83 14.22 5.01
N ILE A 323 -29.85 13.87 5.84
CA ILE A 323 -30.04 13.56 7.27
C ILE A 323 -30.50 14.82 8.03
N GLU A 324 -29.97 15.99 7.71
CA GLU A 324 -30.40 17.26 8.33
C GLU A 324 -31.85 17.60 8.01
N LYS A 325 -32.32 17.24 6.80
CA LYS A 325 -33.72 17.48 6.38
C LYS A 325 -34.72 16.44 6.91
N LYS A 326 -34.33 15.15 6.92
CA LYS A 326 -35.24 14.03 7.24
C LYS A 326 -35.08 13.47 8.65
N GLY A 327 -34.04 13.88 9.38
CA GLY A 327 -33.60 13.22 10.60
C GLY A 327 -32.73 11.99 10.34
N LEU A 328 -32.29 11.34 11.41
CA LEU A 328 -31.55 10.08 11.29
C LEU A 328 -32.41 9.01 10.58
N PRO A 329 -31.81 8.15 9.77
CA PRO A 329 -32.53 7.05 9.14
C PRO A 329 -32.97 6.02 10.19
N ASP A 330 -34.04 5.30 9.88
CA ASP A 330 -34.54 4.23 10.75
C ASP A 330 -33.60 3.02 10.76
N PHE A 331 -32.98 2.76 9.60
CA PHE A 331 -32.06 1.64 9.40
C PHE A 331 -30.88 2.04 8.51
N LEU A 332 -29.80 1.27 8.59
CA LEU A 332 -28.76 1.21 7.55
C LEU A 332 -28.87 -0.11 6.80
N LYS A 333 -28.79 -0.06 5.48
CA LYS A 333 -28.81 -1.22 4.60
C LYS A 333 -27.43 -1.42 3.98
N VAL A 334 -27.04 -2.67 3.77
CA VAL A 334 -25.83 -3.05 3.03
C VAL A 334 -26.20 -4.04 1.94
N ASP A 335 -25.74 -3.80 0.73
CA ASP A 335 -25.92 -4.75 -0.36
C ASP A 335 -24.99 -5.96 -0.18
N GLU A 336 -25.46 -7.15 -0.56
CA GLU A 336 -24.70 -8.40 -0.45
C GLU A 336 -23.32 -8.31 -1.11
N LYS A 337 -23.22 -7.66 -2.27
CA LYS A 337 -21.98 -7.49 -3.05
C LYS A 337 -20.90 -6.65 -2.33
N ASP A 338 -21.30 -5.84 -1.33
CA ASP A 338 -20.44 -4.92 -0.59
C ASP A 338 -20.00 -5.54 0.77
N ILE A 339 -20.48 -6.76 1.06
CA ILE A 339 -20.05 -7.54 2.22
C ILE A 339 -18.81 -8.35 1.85
N LEU A 340 -17.68 -8.02 2.47
CA LEU A 340 -16.42 -8.72 2.29
C LEU A 340 -16.42 -10.03 3.10
N LEU A 341 -16.16 -11.15 2.43
CA LEU A 341 -16.05 -12.47 3.06
C LEU A 341 -14.56 -12.78 3.33
N LEU A 342 -14.18 -12.88 4.61
CA LEU A 342 -12.77 -12.90 5.05
C LEU A 342 -12.42 -14.25 5.71
N LYS A 343 -11.19 -14.70 5.41
CA LYS A 343 -10.60 -15.91 6.01
C LYS A 343 -9.69 -15.55 7.18
#